data_579c9c8ada90ca5bc80b91c99c456053
#
_entry.id   579c9c8ada90ca5bc80b91c99c456053
#
_cell.length_a   1.000
_cell.length_b   1.000
_cell.length_c   1.000
_cell.angle_alpha   90.00
_cell.angle_beta   90.00
_cell.angle_gamma   90.00
#
_symmetry.space_group_name_H-M   'P 1'
#
loop_
_entity.id
_entity.type
_entity.pdbx_description
1 polymer ?
#
loop_
_entity_poly.entity_id
_entity_poly.type
_entity_poly.pdbx_seq_one_letter_code
_entity_poly.pdbx_strand_id
1 'polypeptide(L)'
;MFGLFKKKELGPFMEHPTGDFDSAVAAMEDAVTRLRKLPKWEQWITFSAQGEGHSPDSYEFAEIRMLGDRLDVGDKPLDVARMIQAARTSTSSFVADGTHYSVAAASPREVAQIFDAIFRHHFALRPFADEDNDYAVGAEW
;
A
#
# COMPACT_ATOMS: atom_id res chain seq x y z
N MET A 1 -19.89 -19.31 -4.99
CA MET A 1 -19.30 -18.90 -5.40
C MET A 1 -18.82 -18.22 -5.54
N PHE A 2 -19.06 -18.71 -5.35
CA PHE A 2 -18.17 -18.13 -5.68
C PHE A 2 -17.83 -17.46 -5.79
N GLY A 3 -18.15 -17.96 -5.60
CA GLY A 3 -17.51 -17.39 -6.04
C GLY A 3 -17.09 -16.72 -5.78
N LEU A 4 -17.25 -17.17 -5.68
CA LEU A 4 -16.48 -16.62 -5.71
C LEU A 4 -15.90 -15.95 -5.65
N PHE A 5 -15.95 -16.30 -5.80
CA PHE A 5 -14.95 -15.76 -6.02
C PHE A 5 -14.55 -14.89 -6.23
N LYS A 6 -14.53 -15.04 -6.23
CA LYS A 6 -13.95 -14.40 -6.60
C LYS A 6 -13.75 -13.41 -6.54
N LYS A 7 -13.76 -13.60 -6.34
CA LYS A 7 -13.38 -12.87 -6.35
C LYS A 7 -13.14 -12.00 -6.50
N LYS A 8 -12.98 -12.52 -6.64
CA LYS A 8 -12.58 -11.77 -6.61
C LYS A 8 -12.62 -11.00 -6.74
N GLU A 9 -13.08 -11.57 -7.33
CA GLU A 9 -13.12 -10.36 -7.34
C GLU A 9 -13.06 -9.42 -6.44
N LEU A 10 -12.80 -9.51 -6.06
CA LEU A 10 -12.36 -8.79 -4.93
C LEU A 10 -11.63 -7.54 -5.33
N GLY A 11 -10.82 -6.99 -4.50
CA GLY A 11 -10.11 -5.77 -4.75
C GLY A 11 -9.28 -5.79 -6.02
N PRO A 12 -8.81 -4.66 -6.49
CA PRO A 12 -7.95 -4.64 -7.66
C PRO A 12 -6.66 -5.37 -7.38
N PHE A 13 -6.30 -6.28 -8.25
CA PHE A 13 -4.97 -6.85 -8.26
C PHE A 13 -4.29 -6.39 -9.53
N MET A 14 -3.15 -5.76 -9.38
CA MET A 14 -2.44 -5.17 -10.50
C MET A 14 -0.97 -5.53 -10.44
N GLU A 15 -0.42 -5.91 -11.55
CA GLU A 15 1.01 -6.15 -11.64
C GLU A 15 1.77 -4.84 -11.74
N HIS A 16 1.13 -3.81 -12.31
CA HIS A 16 1.66 -2.47 -12.33
C HIS A 16 0.50 -1.49 -12.53
N PRO A 17 0.66 -0.23 -12.17
CA PRO A 17 -0.46 0.71 -12.14
C PRO A 17 -0.94 1.21 -13.48
N THR A 18 -0.24 0.94 -14.55
CA THR A 18 -0.74 1.31 -15.89
C THR A 18 -1.89 0.40 -16.26
N GLY A 19 -2.80 0.85 -17.06
CA GLY A 19 -4.03 0.14 -17.39
C GLY A 19 -5.18 0.84 -16.74
N ASP A 20 -5.62 0.37 -15.58
CA ASP A 20 -6.78 0.95 -14.91
C ASP A 20 -6.46 2.21 -14.12
N PHE A 21 -5.20 2.38 -13.68
CA PHE A 21 -4.82 3.50 -12.83
C PHE A 21 -3.55 4.16 -13.34
N ASP A 22 -3.45 5.48 -13.10
CA ASP A 22 -2.31 6.27 -13.55
C ASP A 22 -1.05 6.08 -12.70
N SER A 23 -1.20 5.57 -11.48
CA SER A 23 -0.07 5.42 -10.57
C SER A 23 -0.38 4.39 -9.50
N ALA A 24 0.65 3.94 -8.81
CA ALA A 24 0.49 3.05 -7.64
C ALA A 24 -0.34 3.73 -6.55
N VAL A 25 -0.13 5.02 -6.34
CA VAL A 25 -0.93 5.77 -5.35
C VAL A 25 -2.40 5.76 -5.72
N ALA A 26 -2.74 5.99 -6.98
CA ALA A 26 -4.12 5.97 -7.43
C ALA A 26 -4.77 4.60 -7.23
N ALA A 27 -4.03 3.53 -7.52
CA ALA A 27 -4.53 2.17 -7.32
C ALA A 27 -4.78 1.88 -5.85
N MET A 28 -3.85 2.26 -4.98
CA MET A 28 -3.99 2.05 -3.53
C MET A 28 -5.11 2.91 -2.95
N GLU A 29 -5.27 4.13 -3.42
CA GLU A 29 -6.37 4.99 -3.00
C GLU A 29 -7.72 4.35 -3.30
N ASP A 30 -7.89 3.80 -4.49
CA ASP A 30 -9.12 3.12 -4.88
C ASP A 30 -9.37 1.91 -3.98
N ALA A 31 -8.36 1.10 -3.73
CA ALA A 31 -8.49 -0.07 -2.87
C ALA A 31 -8.91 0.30 -1.44
N VAL A 32 -8.29 1.33 -0.86
CA VAL A 32 -8.63 1.79 0.49
C VAL A 32 -10.04 2.37 0.52
N THR A 33 -10.43 3.10 -0.51
CA THR A 33 -11.79 3.64 -0.61
C THR A 33 -12.82 2.53 -0.57
N ARG A 34 -12.60 1.45 -1.31
CA ARG A 34 -13.50 0.30 -1.29
C ARG A 34 -13.47 -0.42 0.05
N LEU A 35 -12.29 -0.62 0.61
CA LEU A 35 -12.12 -1.30 1.89
C LEU A 35 -12.94 -0.62 2.99
N ARG A 36 -12.88 0.71 3.06
CA ARG A 36 -13.54 1.47 4.11
C ARG A 36 -15.06 1.49 4.01
N LYS A 37 -15.62 1.00 2.92
CA LYS A 37 -17.07 0.81 2.76
C LYS A 37 -17.55 -0.52 3.32
N LEU A 38 -16.64 -1.42 3.64
CA LEU A 38 -16.99 -2.73 4.18
C LEU A 38 -17.23 -2.63 5.69
N PRO A 39 -17.97 -3.60 6.26
CA PRO A 39 -18.06 -3.70 7.73
C PRO A 39 -16.67 -3.80 8.35
N LYS A 40 -16.50 -3.28 9.56
CA LYS A 40 -15.20 -3.24 10.22
C LYS A 40 -14.51 -4.60 10.28
N TRP A 41 -15.24 -5.65 10.55
CA TRP A 41 -14.66 -6.98 10.68
C TRP A 41 -14.23 -7.58 9.34
N GLU A 42 -14.60 -6.96 8.22
CA GLU A 42 -14.15 -7.34 6.89
C GLU A 42 -13.05 -6.43 6.37
N GLN A 43 -12.65 -5.41 7.13
CA GLN A 43 -11.66 -4.44 6.67
C GLN A 43 -10.25 -4.94 6.91
N TRP A 44 -9.81 -5.85 6.07
CA TRP A 44 -8.40 -6.25 6.02
C TRP A 44 -7.95 -6.29 4.57
N ILE A 45 -6.70 -5.94 4.36
CA ILE A 45 -6.13 -5.94 3.03
C ILE A 45 -4.60 -6.10 3.14
N THR A 46 -4.02 -6.79 2.18
CA THR A 46 -2.57 -6.88 2.04
C THR A 46 -2.20 -6.25 0.72
N PHE A 47 -1.36 -5.23 0.77
CA PHE A 47 -0.76 -4.66 -0.43
C PHE A 47 0.59 -5.32 -0.64
N SER A 48 0.81 -5.84 -1.84
CA SER A 48 2.08 -6.44 -2.23
C SER A 48 2.64 -5.61 -3.38
N ALA A 49 3.87 -5.18 -3.24
CA ALA A 49 4.51 -4.35 -4.24
C ALA A 49 5.77 -5.02 -4.75
N GLN A 50 6.08 -4.80 -6.01
CA GLN A 50 7.28 -5.30 -6.65
C GLN A 50 7.92 -4.17 -7.45
N GLY A 51 9.22 -3.99 -7.28
CA GLY A 51 9.99 -3.00 -8.01
C GLY A 51 11.36 -3.53 -8.37
N GLU A 52 12.19 -2.68 -8.97
CA GLU A 52 13.56 -3.07 -9.28
C GLU A 52 14.37 -3.25 -8.01
N GLY A 53 15.20 -4.28 -8.00
CA GLY A 53 16.16 -4.52 -6.94
C GLY A 53 17.49 -3.81 -7.21
N HIS A 54 18.49 -4.20 -6.41
CA HIS A 54 19.83 -3.58 -6.49
C HIS A 54 20.61 -3.97 -7.74
N SER A 55 20.25 -5.08 -8.39
CA SER A 55 20.88 -5.46 -9.65
C SER A 55 19.84 -5.41 -10.76
N PRO A 56 20.27 -5.22 -12.03
CA PRO A 56 19.34 -5.10 -13.16
C PRO A 56 18.44 -6.32 -13.36
N ASP A 57 18.86 -7.48 -12.91
CA ASP A 57 18.12 -8.72 -13.12
C ASP A 57 17.35 -9.15 -11.87
N SER A 58 17.29 -8.31 -10.84
CA SER A 58 16.59 -8.66 -9.61
C SER A 58 15.38 -7.79 -9.39
N TYR A 59 14.43 -8.38 -8.68
CA TYR A 59 13.24 -7.66 -8.22
C TYR A 59 13.15 -7.78 -6.72
N GLU A 60 12.54 -6.79 -6.10
CA GLU A 60 12.31 -6.80 -4.67
C GLU A 60 10.83 -6.73 -4.40
N PHE A 61 10.40 -7.44 -3.36
CA PHE A 61 9.01 -7.49 -2.93
C PHE A 61 8.88 -6.87 -1.55
N ALA A 62 7.72 -6.27 -1.33
CA ALA A 62 7.40 -5.72 -0.03
C ALA A 62 5.91 -5.88 0.21
N GLU A 63 5.51 -6.01 1.47
CA GLU A 63 4.12 -6.14 1.86
C GLU A 63 3.76 -5.17 2.97
N ILE A 64 2.57 -4.61 2.88
CA ILE A 64 1.95 -3.85 3.94
C ILE A 64 0.59 -4.47 4.21
N ARG A 65 0.34 -4.86 5.46
CA ARG A 65 -0.95 -5.39 5.88
C ARG A 65 -1.72 -4.32 6.64
N MET A 66 -3.00 -4.26 6.38
CA MET A 66 -3.89 -3.31 7.04
C MET A 66 -5.09 -4.06 7.59
N LEU A 67 -5.33 -3.89 8.88
CA LEU A 67 -6.49 -4.46 9.58
C LEU A 67 -7.28 -3.29 10.17
N GLY A 68 -8.43 -2.98 9.58
CA GLY A 68 -9.12 -1.76 9.91
C GLY A 68 -8.22 -0.57 9.59
N ASP A 69 -7.84 0.17 10.61
CA ASP A 69 -6.95 1.33 10.45
C ASP A 69 -5.53 1.09 10.94
N ARG A 70 -5.18 -0.16 11.25
CA ARG A 70 -3.84 -0.50 11.76
C ARG A 70 -3.01 -1.15 10.69
N LEU A 71 -1.74 -0.76 10.65
CA LEU A 71 -0.76 -1.27 9.69
C LEU A 71 0.23 -2.21 10.35
N ASP A 72 0.63 -3.22 9.60
CA ASP A 72 1.74 -4.10 9.93
C ASP A 72 2.67 -4.15 8.71
N VAL A 73 3.93 -3.81 8.94
CA VAL A 73 4.95 -3.78 7.89
C VAL A 73 6.13 -4.72 8.20
N GLY A 74 5.95 -5.61 9.17
CA GLY A 74 6.99 -6.54 9.58
C GLY A 74 7.73 -6.03 10.81
N ASP A 75 8.88 -6.65 11.08
CA ASP A 75 9.60 -6.45 12.35
C ASP A 75 10.42 -5.17 12.41
N LYS A 76 10.82 -4.64 11.27
CA LYS A 76 11.65 -3.44 11.24
C LYS A 76 10.78 -2.21 11.48
N PRO A 77 11.06 -1.42 12.54
CA PRO A 77 10.24 -0.27 12.85
C PRO A 77 10.34 0.82 11.76
N LEU A 78 9.24 1.51 11.57
CA LEU A 78 9.16 2.62 10.62
C LEU A 78 9.67 3.90 11.26
N ASP A 79 10.35 4.70 10.45
CA ASP A 79 10.60 6.08 10.79
C ASP A 79 9.36 6.90 10.43
N VAL A 80 8.45 7.05 11.38
CA VAL A 80 7.15 7.67 11.17
C VAL A 80 7.28 9.11 10.67
N ALA A 81 8.17 9.89 11.28
CA ALA A 81 8.37 11.28 10.89
C ALA A 81 8.82 11.40 9.43
N ARG A 82 9.72 10.52 9.02
CA ARG A 82 10.19 10.49 7.64
C ARG A 82 9.08 10.09 6.67
N MET A 83 8.25 9.11 7.06
CA MET A 83 7.14 8.69 6.22
C MET A 83 6.11 9.80 6.05
N ILE A 84 5.79 10.52 7.12
CA ILE A 84 4.89 11.66 7.08
C ILE A 84 5.43 12.74 6.13
N GLN A 85 6.70 13.05 6.25
CA GLN A 85 7.34 14.05 5.40
C GLN A 85 7.33 13.62 3.93
N ALA A 86 7.70 12.37 3.65
CA ALA A 86 7.74 11.85 2.30
C ALA A 86 6.33 11.78 1.68
N ALA A 87 5.34 11.42 2.48
CA ALA A 87 3.94 11.32 2.04
C ALA A 87 3.25 12.69 1.96
N ARG A 88 3.86 13.72 2.53
CA ARG A 88 3.29 15.07 2.60
C ARG A 88 1.93 15.08 3.31
N THR A 89 1.85 14.33 4.40
CA THR A 89 0.65 14.27 5.23
C THR A 89 0.93 14.94 6.58
N SER A 90 -0.11 15.00 7.43
CA SER A 90 0.03 15.58 8.75
C SER A 90 0.43 14.52 9.78
N THR A 91 0.94 14.97 10.93
CA THR A 91 1.31 14.08 12.02
C THR A 91 0.12 13.31 12.59
N SER A 92 -1.10 13.80 12.41
CA SER A 92 -2.31 13.11 12.87
C SER A 92 -2.73 12.00 11.91
N SER A 93 -2.29 12.04 10.66
CA SER A 93 -2.68 11.04 9.65
C SER A 93 -1.96 9.72 9.82
N PHE A 94 -0.80 9.71 10.47
CA PHE A 94 -0.01 8.50 10.64
C PHE A 94 0.65 8.51 12.01
N VAL A 95 0.21 7.63 12.89
CA VAL A 95 0.58 7.66 14.30
C VAL A 95 1.10 6.29 14.72
N ALA A 96 2.22 6.28 15.44
CA ALA A 96 2.70 5.06 16.09
C ALA A 96 1.84 4.78 17.33
N ASP A 97 1.42 3.52 17.48
CA ASP A 97 0.58 3.07 18.59
C ASP A 97 1.12 1.74 19.10
N GLY A 98 2.07 1.80 20.04
CA GLY A 98 2.73 0.61 20.54
C GLY A 98 3.54 -0.07 19.44
N THR A 99 3.18 -1.31 19.14
CA THR A 99 3.83 -2.09 18.07
C THR A 99 3.17 -1.92 16.72
N HIS A 100 2.12 -1.12 16.65
CA HIS A 100 1.34 -0.91 15.44
C HIS A 100 1.37 0.55 15.01
N TYR A 101 0.89 0.80 13.81
CA TYR A 101 0.75 2.14 13.27
C TYR A 101 -0.71 2.33 12.89
N SER A 102 -1.23 3.54 13.09
CA SER A 102 -2.62 3.86 12.81
C SER A 102 -2.74 4.90 11.71
N VAL A 103 -3.66 4.67 10.79
CA VAL A 103 -4.05 5.63 9.75
C VAL A 103 -5.53 6.02 9.90
N ALA A 104 -6.08 5.91 11.11
CA ALA A 104 -7.49 6.14 11.35
C ALA A 104 -7.95 7.53 10.92
N ALA A 105 -7.10 8.55 11.10
CA ALA A 105 -7.43 9.93 10.76
C ALA A 105 -7.07 10.31 9.32
N ALA A 106 -6.52 9.39 8.55
CA ALA A 106 -6.09 9.66 7.18
C ALA A 106 -7.23 9.37 6.19
N SER A 107 -7.36 10.23 5.17
CA SER A 107 -8.24 9.96 4.04
C SER A 107 -7.68 8.80 3.21
N PRO A 108 -8.47 8.17 2.32
CA PRO A 108 -7.92 7.13 1.45
C PRO A 108 -6.72 7.60 0.62
N ARG A 109 -6.73 8.84 0.16
CA ARG A 109 -5.60 9.40 -0.57
C ARG A 109 -4.37 9.50 0.31
N GLU A 110 -4.53 9.97 1.54
CA GLU A 110 -3.43 10.07 2.49
C GLU A 110 -2.88 8.69 2.86
N VAL A 111 -3.76 7.70 3.05
CA VAL A 111 -3.32 6.32 3.31
C VAL A 111 -2.47 5.82 2.15
N ALA A 112 -2.91 6.04 0.92
CA ALA A 112 -2.17 5.63 -0.27
C ALA A 112 -0.81 6.34 -0.35
N GLN A 113 -0.75 7.62 -0.02
CA GLN A 113 0.50 8.37 0.01
C GLN A 113 1.46 7.86 1.08
N ILE A 114 0.92 7.49 2.24
CA ILE A 114 1.72 6.89 3.32
C ILE A 114 2.28 5.54 2.87
N PHE A 115 1.46 4.70 2.25
CA PHE A 115 1.92 3.40 1.76
C PHE A 115 2.99 3.56 0.68
N ASP A 116 2.81 4.51 -0.22
CA ASP A 116 3.80 4.81 -1.24
C ASP A 116 5.13 5.22 -0.61
N ALA A 117 5.09 6.07 0.42
CA ALA A 117 6.28 6.47 1.15
C ALA A 117 6.97 5.25 1.81
N ILE A 118 6.18 4.35 2.38
CA ILE A 118 6.72 3.13 2.99
C ILE A 118 7.39 2.26 1.94
N PHE A 119 6.74 2.01 0.81
CA PHE A 119 7.34 1.20 -0.25
C PHE A 119 8.63 1.81 -0.79
N ARG A 120 8.66 3.11 -1.03
CA ARG A 120 9.83 3.76 -1.64
C ARG A 120 10.97 4.02 -0.67
N HIS A 121 10.67 4.31 0.59
CA HIS A 121 11.68 4.77 1.55
C HIS A 121 11.99 3.75 2.64
N HIS A 122 11.03 3.01 3.10
CA HIS A 122 11.27 1.98 4.11
C HIS A 122 11.76 0.68 3.45
N PHE A 123 11.08 0.24 2.41
CA PHE A 123 11.45 -0.96 1.66
C PHE A 123 12.40 -0.67 0.50
N ALA A 124 12.61 0.60 0.18
CA ALA A 124 13.51 1.04 -0.88
C ALA A 124 13.16 0.47 -2.26
N LEU A 125 11.89 0.23 -2.51
CA LEU A 125 11.43 -0.19 -3.83
C LEU A 125 11.64 0.91 -4.85
N ARG A 126 12.10 0.54 -6.03
CA ARG A 126 12.33 1.47 -7.12
C ARG A 126 11.37 1.17 -8.26
N PRO A 127 10.90 2.20 -8.97
CA PRO A 127 10.10 1.98 -10.17
C PRO A 127 10.85 1.15 -11.20
N PHE A 128 10.11 0.44 -12.03
CA PHE A 128 10.70 -0.25 -13.16
C PHE A 128 11.21 0.77 -14.16
N ALA A 129 12.45 0.59 -14.62
CA ALA A 129 13.07 1.55 -15.52
C ALA A 129 12.49 1.50 -16.93
N ASP A 130 11.99 0.34 -17.33
CA ASP A 130 11.72 0.07 -18.73
C ASP A 130 10.29 0.34 -19.17
N GLU A 131 9.33 0.51 -18.26
CA GLU A 131 7.93 0.52 -18.68
C GLU A 131 7.19 1.77 -18.24
N ASP A 132 6.70 1.81 -17.03
CA ASP A 132 5.73 2.82 -16.61
C ASP A 132 6.23 3.78 -15.55
N ASN A 133 7.49 3.73 -15.26
CA ASN A 133 8.10 4.62 -14.25
C ASN A 133 7.48 4.48 -12.87
N ASP A 134 6.90 3.31 -12.57
CA ASP A 134 6.38 3.05 -11.25
C ASP A 134 6.60 1.59 -10.87
N TYR A 135 6.46 1.29 -9.58
CA TYR A 135 6.51 -0.08 -9.11
C TYR A 135 5.12 -0.72 -9.29
N ALA A 136 5.09 -2.04 -9.37
CA ALA A 136 3.83 -2.75 -9.47
C ALA A 136 3.23 -2.92 -8.08
N VAL A 137 1.92 -2.84 -7.98
CA VAL A 137 1.22 -3.05 -6.72
C VAL A 137 0.00 -3.93 -6.94
N GLY A 138 -0.17 -4.89 -6.03
CA GLY A 138 -1.37 -5.71 -5.98
C GLY A 138 -2.03 -5.56 -4.63
N ALA A 139 -3.31 -5.87 -4.58
CA ALA A 139 -4.09 -5.85 -3.34
C ALA A 139 -4.86 -7.15 -3.21
N GLU A 140 -4.80 -7.72 -2.03
CA GLU A 140 -5.50 -8.94 -1.70
C GLU A 140 -6.30 -8.73 -0.43
N TRP A 141 -7.60 -8.99 -0.51
CA TRP A 141 -8.52 -8.85 0.61
C TRP A 141 -9.56 -9.97 0.65
#